data_beb0726c488914b85012c90ec320a7e4
#
_entry.id   beb0726c488914b85012c90ec320a7e4
#
_cell.length_a   1.000
_cell.length_b   1.000
_cell.length_c   1.000
_cell.angle_alpha   90.00
_cell.angle_beta   90.00
_cell.angle_gamma   90.00
#
_symmetry.space_group_name_H-M   'P 1'
#
loop_
_entity.id
_entity.type
_entity.pdbx_description
1 polymer ?
#
loop_
_entity_poly.entity_id
_entity_poly.type
_entity_poly.pdbx_seq_one_letter_code
_entity_poly.pdbx_strand_id
1 'polypeptide(L)'
;MGTASIGMDSVFEVGLKLPEVKESPYYGARALKLNGQMLACTPVNKSAEVNSVVVAMSFERRAALLRRSPTLYYITDHYAPHPAMLIRLSKISRAELERTLRMAWDFAASKGAVLRSPGKAKRR
;
A
#
# COMPACT_ATOMS: atom_id res chain seq x y z
N MET A 1 -24.81 7.24 8.86
CA MET A 1 -24.45 7.19 8.85
C MET A 1 -23.88 6.79 8.63
N GLY A 2 -24.38 6.80 8.82
CA GLY A 2 -23.67 6.90 8.56
C GLY A 2 -22.46 6.28 8.48
N THR A 3 -22.21 5.95 7.53
CA THR A 3 -20.98 5.42 7.29
C THR A 3 -19.93 6.46 7.35
N ALA A 4 -19.01 6.30 8.19
CA ALA A 4 -17.87 7.15 8.21
C ALA A 4 -17.08 6.94 6.93
N SER A 5 -16.64 8.01 6.33
CA SER A 5 -15.77 7.86 5.18
C SER A 5 -14.43 7.28 5.61
N ILE A 6 -13.81 6.59 4.69
CA ILE A 6 -12.48 6.04 4.91
C ILE A 6 -11.47 7.17 4.82
N GLY A 7 -10.61 7.26 5.79
CA GLY A 7 -9.55 8.26 5.80
C GLY A 7 -8.21 7.62 6.12
N MET A 8 -7.21 8.46 6.28
CA MET A 8 -5.86 7.95 6.56
C MET A 8 -5.81 7.19 7.87
N ASP A 9 -6.59 7.63 8.88
CA ASP A 9 -6.64 6.90 10.15
C ASP A 9 -7.16 5.49 9.95
N SER A 10 -8.10 5.29 9.03
CA SER A 10 -8.61 3.96 8.73
C SER A 10 -7.52 3.07 8.15
N VAL A 11 -6.68 3.63 7.28
CA VAL A 11 -5.57 2.89 6.69
C VAL A 11 -4.62 2.40 7.77
N PHE A 12 -4.27 3.26 8.71
CA PHE A 12 -3.36 2.88 9.77
C PHE A 12 -3.99 1.87 10.73
N GLU A 13 -5.27 2.06 11.02
CA GLU A 13 -5.99 1.12 11.88
C GLU A 13 -5.99 -0.29 11.27
N VAL A 14 -6.37 -0.38 10.02
CA VAL A 14 -6.45 -1.67 9.33
C VAL A 14 -5.06 -2.28 9.16
N GLY A 15 -4.11 -1.47 8.72
CA GLY A 15 -2.77 -1.98 8.44
C GLY A 15 -2.04 -2.47 9.68
N LEU A 16 -2.24 -1.80 10.81
CA LEU A 16 -1.55 -2.19 12.04
C LEU A 16 -2.07 -3.51 12.61
N LYS A 17 -3.22 -3.99 12.12
CA LYS A 17 -3.71 -5.30 12.52
C LYS A 17 -3.04 -6.44 11.75
N LEU A 18 -2.33 -6.12 10.67
CA LEU A 18 -1.63 -7.14 9.92
C LEU A 18 -0.36 -7.55 10.66
N PRO A 19 0.07 -8.81 10.51
CA PRO A 19 1.20 -9.31 11.30
C PRO A 19 2.46 -8.50 11.09
N GLU A 20 3.10 -8.11 12.19
CA GLU A 20 4.43 -7.47 12.23
C GLU A 20 4.51 -6.12 11.54
N VAL A 21 3.38 -5.51 11.25
CA VAL A 21 3.37 -4.18 10.66
C VAL A 21 3.57 -3.14 11.76
N LYS A 22 4.42 -2.16 11.49
CA LYS A 22 4.71 -1.09 12.44
C LYS A 22 4.64 0.25 11.75
N GLU A 23 4.26 1.25 12.50
CA GLU A 23 4.28 2.61 11.98
C GLU A 23 5.68 3.17 12.11
N SER A 24 6.19 3.79 11.05
CA SER A 24 7.53 4.31 11.02
C SER A 24 7.61 5.34 9.89
N PRO A 25 8.38 6.42 10.06
CA PRO A 25 8.44 7.43 9.00
C PRO A 25 9.11 6.89 7.73
N TYR A 26 8.68 7.45 6.59
CA TYR A 26 9.25 7.11 5.30
C TYR A 26 9.39 8.44 4.55
N TYR A 27 10.61 8.92 4.45
CA TYR A 27 10.90 10.23 3.84
C TYR A 27 10.03 11.33 4.45
N GLY A 28 9.92 11.30 5.78
CA GLY A 28 9.18 12.33 6.50
C GLY A 28 7.67 12.16 6.54
N ALA A 29 7.12 11.18 5.84
CA ALA A 29 5.69 10.92 5.84
C ALA A 29 5.35 9.82 6.85
N ARG A 30 4.11 9.84 7.35
CA ARG A 30 3.64 8.71 8.15
C ARG A 30 3.55 7.49 7.26
N ALA A 31 4.02 6.38 7.75
CA ALA A 31 4.03 5.16 6.94
C ALA A 31 3.85 3.93 7.80
N LEU A 32 3.37 2.87 7.16
CA LEU A 32 3.38 1.53 7.72
C LEU A 32 4.46 0.75 7.03
N LYS A 33 5.21 -0.03 7.81
CA LYS A 33 6.31 -0.84 7.27
C LYS A 33 6.21 -2.27 7.77
N LEU A 34 6.66 -3.18 6.93
CA LEU A 34 6.81 -4.57 7.27
C LEU A 34 8.27 -4.94 7.06
N ASN A 35 8.99 -5.20 8.15
CA ASN A 35 10.42 -5.55 8.09
C ASN A 35 11.21 -4.53 7.28
N GLY A 36 10.93 -3.25 7.51
CA GLY A 36 11.63 -2.18 6.83
C GLY A 36 11.14 -1.85 5.44
N GLN A 37 10.22 -2.64 4.90
CA GLN A 37 9.64 -2.38 3.58
C GLN A 37 8.39 -1.52 3.72
N MET A 38 8.30 -0.47 2.92
CA MET A 38 7.13 0.40 2.95
C MET A 38 5.90 -0.39 2.50
N LEU A 39 4.85 -0.35 3.29
CA LEU A 39 3.58 -0.99 3.00
C LEU A 39 2.57 0.04 2.51
N ALA A 40 2.45 1.13 3.23
CA ALA A 40 1.54 2.22 2.89
C ALA A 40 2.08 3.50 3.49
N CYS A 41 1.83 4.62 2.84
CA CYS A 41 2.25 5.91 3.41
C CYS A 41 1.40 7.04 2.88
N THR A 42 1.42 8.15 3.63
CA THR A 42 0.77 9.37 3.14
C THR A 42 1.59 9.91 1.98
N PRO A 43 0.95 10.34 0.90
CA PRO A 43 1.71 10.84 -0.24
C PRO A 43 2.35 12.18 0.08
N VAL A 44 3.59 12.34 -0.37
CA VAL A 44 4.29 13.62 -0.25
C VAL A 44 4.46 14.30 -1.59
N ASN A 45 4.26 13.60 -2.68
CA ASN A 45 4.38 14.17 -4.01
C ASN A 45 3.06 14.84 -4.38
N LYS A 46 3.16 16.06 -4.87
CA LYS A 46 1.95 16.84 -5.14
C LYS A 46 1.16 16.32 -6.35
N SER A 47 1.68 15.35 -7.09
CA SER A 47 0.89 14.74 -8.15
C SER A 47 -0.24 13.88 -7.59
N ALA A 48 -0.19 13.47 -6.32
CA ALA A 48 -1.25 12.69 -5.72
C ALA A 48 -2.44 13.58 -5.40
N GLU A 49 -3.64 13.03 -5.64
CA GLU A 49 -4.87 13.76 -5.27
C GLU A 49 -5.00 13.82 -3.76
N VAL A 50 -5.75 14.81 -3.30
CA VAL A 50 -6.08 14.91 -1.88
C VAL A 50 -6.79 13.64 -1.44
N ASN A 51 -6.58 13.24 -0.21
CA ASN A 51 -7.26 12.09 0.38
C ASN A 51 -6.89 10.79 -0.33
N SER A 52 -5.62 10.65 -0.67
CA SER A 52 -5.08 9.42 -1.25
C SER A 52 -4.08 8.79 -0.30
N VAL A 53 -3.83 7.49 -0.49
CA VAL A 53 -2.76 6.80 0.19
C VAL A 53 -1.93 6.05 -0.84
N VAL A 54 -0.62 6.01 -0.63
CA VAL A 54 0.30 5.24 -1.45
C VAL A 54 0.41 3.86 -0.82
N VAL A 55 0.25 2.80 -1.62
CA VAL A 55 0.46 1.44 -1.13
C VAL A 55 1.44 0.73 -2.03
N ALA A 56 2.26 -0.12 -1.45
CA ALA A 56 3.17 -0.97 -2.20
C ALA A 56 2.37 -2.01 -2.95
N MET A 57 2.75 -2.27 -4.20
CA MET A 57 2.02 -3.24 -4.99
C MET A 57 2.90 -3.70 -6.14
N SER A 58 2.89 -4.99 -6.43
CA SER A 58 3.64 -5.47 -7.59
C SER A 58 3.07 -4.84 -8.86
N PHE A 59 3.92 -4.67 -9.86
CA PHE A 59 3.47 -4.09 -11.13
C PHE A 59 2.33 -4.89 -11.75
N GLU A 60 2.39 -6.19 -11.61
CA GLU A 60 1.40 -7.09 -12.20
C GLU A 60 0.04 -6.90 -11.53
N ARG A 61 -0.01 -6.93 -10.20
CA ARG A 61 -1.27 -6.72 -9.50
C ARG A 61 -1.77 -5.30 -9.67
N ARG A 62 -0.85 -4.35 -9.70
CA ARG A 62 -1.21 -2.95 -9.93
C ARG A 62 -1.97 -2.81 -11.25
N ALA A 63 -1.44 -3.41 -12.30
CA ALA A 63 -2.09 -3.33 -13.61
C ALA A 63 -3.49 -3.92 -13.57
N ALA A 64 -3.65 -5.05 -12.88
CA ALA A 64 -4.95 -5.69 -12.77
C ALA A 64 -5.95 -4.83 -12.00
N LEU A 65 -5.50 -4.23 -10.90
CA LEU A 65 -6.36 -3.38 -10.08
C LEU A 65 -6.76 -2.10 -10.81
N LEU A 66 -5.82 -1.53 -11.55
CA LEU A 66 -6.12 -0.32 -12.34
C LEU A 66 -7.17 -0.61 -13.41
N ARG A 67 -7.10 -1.78 -14.03
CA ARG A 67 -8.09 -2.16 -15.03
C ARG A 67 -9.45 -2.45 -14.40
N ARG A 68 -9.45 -3.15 -13.27
CA ARG A 68 -10.70 -3.54 -12.63
C ARG A 68 -11.43 -2.35 -12.03
N SER A 69 -10.71 -1.47 -11.39
CA SER A 69 -11.32 -0.39 -10.59
C SER A 69 -10.62 0.94 -10.80
N PRO A 70 -10.72 1.51 -12.00
CA PRO A 70 -10.00 2.76 -12.31
C PRO A 70 -10.50 3.97 -11.52
N THR A 71 -11.67 3.90 -10.89
CA THR A 71 -12.13 4.99 -10.05
C THR A 71 -11.55 4.93 -8.65
N LEU A 72 -11.11 3.72 -8.23
CA LEU A 72 -10.53 3.53 -6.90
C LEU A 72 -9.02 3.73 -6.91
N TYR A 73 -8.37 3.17 -7.91
CA TYR A 73 -6.91 3.10 -7.97
C TYR A 73 -6.38 3.92 -9.11
N TYR A 74 -5.23 4.54 -8.91
CA TYR A 74 -4.61 5.30 -9.99
C TYR A 74 -3.12 5.41 -9.74
N ILE A 75 -2.40 5.85 -10.76
CA ILE A 75 -0.99 6.20 -10.64
C ILE A 75 -0.78 7.52 -11.34
N THR A 76 0.33 8.16 -11.02
CA THR A 76 0.77 9.35 -11.71
C THR A 76 2.15 9.08 -12.27
N ASP A 77 2.66 9.98 -13.11
CA ASP A 77 3.98 9.81 -13.69
C ASP A 77 5.05 9.64 -12.63
N HIS A 78 4.89 10.31 -11.50
CA HIS A 78 5.85 10.19 -10.40
C HIS A 78 5.90 8.76 -9.86
N TYR A 79 4.76 8.09 -9.75
CA TYR A 79 4.69 6.76 -9.15
C TYR A 79 4.82 5.64 -10.17
N ALA A 80 4.67 5.93 -11.45
CA ALA A 80 4.65 4.90 -12.48
C ALA A 80 5.87 3.98 -12.45
N PRO A 81 7.10 4.48 -12.25
CA PRO A 81 8.26 3.58 -12.25
C PRO A 81 8.44 2.78 -10.96
N HIS A 82 7.62 3.02 -9.96
CA HIS A 82 7.77 2.35 -8.66
C HIS A 82 6.70 1.29 -8.46
N PRO A 83 6.98 0.22 -7.69
CA PRO A 83 5.96 -0.80 -7.39
C PRO A 83 5.04 -0.28 -6.29
N ALA A 84 4.20 0.67 -6.67
CA ALA A 84 3.30 1.35 -5.77
C ALA A 84 2.13 1.88 -6.55
N MET A 85 1.04 2.17 -5.87
CA MET A 85 -0.10 2.79 -6.52
C MET A 85 -0.83 3.64 -5.48
N LEU A 86 -1.76 4.43 -5.96
CA LEU A 86 -2.54 5.32 -5.13
C LEU A 86 -3.97 4.83 -5.03
N ILE A 87 -4.56 5.02 -3.85
CA ILE A 87 -5.95 4.69 -3.59
C ILE A 87 -6.69 5.98 -3.29
N ARG A 88 -7.85 6.17 -3.93
CA ARG A 88 -8.73 7.28 -3.59
C ARG A 88 -9.57 6.85 -2.39
N LEU A 89 -9.24 7.38 -1.23
CA LEU A 89 -9.87 6.94 0.01
C LEU A 89 -11.36 7.28 0.09
N SER A 90 -11.78 8.31 -0.61
CA SER A 90 -13.20 8.67 -0.63
C SER A 90 -14.05 7.68 -1.41
N LYS A 91 -13.42 6.81 -2.19
CA LYS A 91 -14.14 5.87 -3.05
C LYS A 91 -14.09 4.42 -2.56
N ILE A 92 -13.20 4.10 -1.65
CA ILE A 92 -12.97 2.70 -1.28
C ILE A 92 -13.82 2.30 -0.09
N SER A 93 -14.27 1.05 -0.09
CA SER A 93 -14.96 0.48 1.06
C SER A 93 -13.93 -0.08 2.03
N ARG A 94 -14.35 -0.28 3.27
CA ARG A 94 -13.45 -0.86 4.26
C ARG A 94 -13.02 -2.27 3.87
N ALA A 95 -13.94 -3.07 3.33
CA ALA A 95 -13.63 -4.43 2.91
C ALA A 95 -12.60 -4.44 1.80
N GLU A 96 -12.75 -3.53 0.83
CA GLU A 96 -11.78 -3.45 -0.26
C GLU A 96 -10.42 -2.95 0.27
N LEU A 97 -10.44 -2.00 1.19
CA LEU A 97 -9.20 -1.51 1.79
C LEU A 97 -8.45 -2.63 2.49
N GLU A 98 -9.17 -3.47 3.24
CA GLU A 98 -8.55 -4.60 3.92
C GLU A 98 -7.90 -5.55 2.93
N ARG A 99 -8.60 -5.86 1.84
CA ARG A 99 -8.05 -6.75 0.81
C ARG A 99 -6.82 -6.16 0.15
N THR A 100 -6.87 -4.87 -0.15
CA THR A 100 -5.76 -4.23 -0.84
C THR A 100 -4.54 -4.13 0.05
N LEU A 101 -4.73 -3.81 1.32
CA LEU A 101 -3.61 -3.76 2.25
C LEU A 101 -3.02 -5.15 2.46
N ARG A 102 -3.83 -6.20 2.43
CA ARG A 102 -3.31 -7.55 2.53
C ARG A 102 -2.47 -7.91 1.31
N MET A 103 -2.89 -7.48 0.12
CA MET A 103 -2.08 -7.69 -1.07
C MET A 103 -0.76 -6.94 -0.98
N ALA A 104 -0.78 -5.72 -0.44
CA ALA A 104 0.44 -4.96 -0.22
C ALA A 104 1.35 -5.68 0.78
N TRP A 105 0.74 -6.25 1.82
CA TRP A 105 1.48 -7.02 2.81
C TRP A 105 2.16 -8.22 2.18
N ASP A 106 1.44 -8.96 1.34
CA ASP A 106 2.01 -10.12 0.64
C ASP A 106 3.21 -9.71 -0.20
N PHE A 107 3.10 -8.60 -0.89
CA PHE A 107 4.19 -8.11 -1.73
C PHE A 107 5.39 -7.69 -0.89
N ALA A 108 5.15 -6.94 0.17
CA ALA A 108 6.24 -6.50 1.05
C ALA A 108 6.91 -7.68 1.76
N ALA A 109 6.11 -8.65 2.18
CA ALA A 109 6.65 -9.85 2.83
C ALA A 109 7.53 -10.64 1.88
N SER A 110 7.11 -10.74 0.64
CA SER A 110 7.88 -11.43 -0.39
C SER A 110 9.23 -10.77 -0.61
N LYS A 111 9.24 -9.44 -0.71
CA LYS A 111 10.49 -8.69 -0.87
C LYS A 111 11.41 -8.86 0.33
N GLY A 112 10.82 -8.77 1.52
CA GLY A 112 11.60 -8.92 2.73
C GLY A 112 12.22 -10.30 2.85
N ALA A 113 11.47 -11.32 2.49
CA ALA A 113 11.98 -12.68 2.53
C ALA A 113 13.14 -12.87 1.57
N VAL A 114 13.02 -12.33 0.37
CA VAL A 114 14.10 -12.42 -0.61
C VAL A 114 15.35 -11.72 -0.10
N LEU A 115 15.17 -10.53 0.46
CA LEU A 115 16.31 -9.77 0.96
C LEU A 115 16.99 -10.43 2.15
N ARG A 116 16.20 -11.10 3.00
CA ARG A 116 16.74 -11.67 4.22
C ARG A 116 17.35 -13.03 4.04
N SER A 117 16.99 -13.72 2.99
CA SER A 117 17.43 -15.11 2.79
C SER A 117 17.96 -15.36 1.42
N PRO A 118 18.97 -14.60 1.00
CA PRO A 118 19.44 -14.75 -0.38
C PRO A 118 19.93 -16.15 -0.67
N GLY A 119 20.60 -16.77 0.26
CA GLY A 119 21.14 -18.10 0.04
C GLY A 119 20.10 -19.18 0.05
N LYS A 120 19.06 -18.98 0.86
CA LYS A 120 18.02 -19.97 0.94
C LYS A 120 17.00 -19.84 -0.13
N ALA A 121 16.93 -18.67 -0.62
CA ALA A 121 15.95 -18.44 -1.65
C ALA A 121 16.06 -19.42 -2.69
N LYS A 122 17.02 -19.94 -2.61
CA LYS A 122 17.21 -20.85 -3.48
C LYS A 122 16.95 -22.08 -2.98
N ARG A 123 16.66 -22.33 -2.10
CA ARG A 123 16.34 -23.28 -1.73
C ARG A 123 15.52 -23.76 -1.90
N ARG A 124 15.44 -23.64 -2.16
CA ARG A 124 14.75 -23.76 -2.42
C ARG A 124 14.44 -24.08 -2.78
#